data_b5d18b58a2149cf7a0b11654a6cc05f1
#
_entry.id   b5d18b58a2149cf7a0b11654a6cc05f1
#
_cell.length_a   1.000
_cell.length_b   1.000
_cell.length_c   1.000
_cell.angle_alpha   90.00
_cell.angle_beta   90.00
_cell.angle_gamma   90.00
#
_symmetry.space_group_name_H-M   'P 1'
#
loop_
_entity.id
_entity.type
_entity.pdbx_description
1 polymer ?
#
loop_
_entity_poly.entity_id
_entity_poly.type
_entity_poly.pdbx_seq_one_letter_code
_entity_poly.pdbx_strand_id
1 'polypeptide(L)'
;MSVRVAINGFGRIGRNVLRAIVESGRKDIEVVALNDLAPPETNAHLLRFDSIHGRFHGDVKVTADTIDCGTGPIKVTAIRNPAELPWKAMNIDIALECTGIFTSKEKAKAHLDAGAKRVLISAPADNADLTVVYGVNHDKLTSGHLVVSNASCTTNCLAPLAKVMNDAVGIERGFMTTVHAYTNDQPSHDQFHKDLYRARAAALSMIPTSTGAAKAVGLVLPELDGKLDGVAIRVPTPNVSVVDLKFVAKRATTKDEINGAVRRAADQQLKGILGFTDQPNVSIDFNHDARSSIFHMDQTKVMDGTLVRVMSWYDNEWGFSNRMADTAVAMGKLI
;
A
#
# COMPACT_ATOMS: atom_id res chain seq x y z
N MET A 1 7.43 -12.19 20.74
CA MET A 1 7.48 -13.26 19.70
C MET A 1 7.31 -12.56 18.35
N SER A 2 7.99 -13.01 17.31
CA SER A 2 7.77 -12.51 15.94
C SER A 2 6.44 -13.03 15.39
N VAL A 3 5.76 -12.19 14.61
CA VAL A 3 4.52 -12.58 13.91
C VAL A 3 4.90 -13.46 12.71
N ARG A 4 4.37 -14.66 12.63
CA ARG A 4 4.66 -15.61 11.56
C ARG A 4 3.72 -15.39 10.38
N VAL A 5 4.27 -15.00 9.24
CA VAL A 5 3.46 -14.68 8.06
C VAL A 5 3.74 -15.61 6.89
N ALA A 6 2.72 -15.84 6.07
CA ALA A 6 2.85 -16.45 4.76
C ALA A 6 2.41 -15.46 3.68
N ILE A 7 3.10 -15.42 2.55
CA ILE A 7 2.76 -14.57 1.41
C ILE A 7 2.09 -15.42 0.34
N ASN A 8 0.84 -15.13 0.02
CA ASN A 8 0.13 -15.72 -1.13
C ASN A 8 0.16 -14.76 -2.31
N GLY A 9 0.83 -15.14 -3.38
CA GLY A 9 1.14 -14.27 -4.54
C GLY A 9 2.49 -13.56 -4.38
N PHE A 10 3.48 -14.03 -5.11
CA PHE A 10 4.84 -13.47 -5.09
C PHE A 10 5.12 -12.57 -6.31
N GLY A 11 4.07 -11.80 -6.69
CA GLY A 11 4.14 -10.73 -7.68
C GLY A 11 4.89 -9.49 -7.15
N ARG A 12 4.64 -8.32 -7.74
CA ARG A 12 5.30 -7.06 -7.32
C ARG A 12 5.20 -6.83 -5.81
N ILE A 13 3.98 -6.82 -5.27
CA ILE A 13 3.73 -6.49 -3.86
C ILE A 13 4.28 -7.57 -2.93
N GLY A 14 4.01 -8.86 -3.19
CA GLY A 14 4.51 -9.94 -2.33
C GLY A 14 6.05 -9.96 -2.24
N ARG A 15 6.77 -9.74 -3.36
CA ARG A 15 8.23 -9.62 -3.35
C ARG A 15 8.72 -8.38 -2.59
N ASN A 16 8.07 -7.23 -2.79
CA ASN A 16 8.46 -6.01 -2.11
C ASN A 16 8.17 -6.06 -0.60
N VAL A 17 7.10 -6.76 -0.17
CA VAL A 17 6.87 -7.02 1.26
C VAL A 17 8.01 -7.83 1.87
N LEU A 18 8.43 -8.92 1.21
CA LEU A 18 9.59 -9.70 1.68
C LEU A 18 10.85 -8.84 1.71
N ARG A 19 11.14 -8.08 0.65
CA ARG A 19 12.29 -7.18 0.60
C ARG A 19 12.26 -6.15 1.72
N ALA A 20 11.12 -5.48 1.93
CA ALA A 20 10.96 -4.48 2.98
C ALA A 20 11.21 -5.06 4.39
N ILE A 21 10.74 -6.27 4.66
CA ILE A 21 10.98 -6.95 5.93
C ILE A 21 12.47 -7.24 6.11
N VAL A 22 13.14 -7.78 5.09
CA VAL A 22 14.56 -8.16 5.18
C VAL A 22 15.46 -6.92 5.22
N GLU A 23 15.25 -5.96 4.32
CA GLU A 23 16.08 -4.75 4.20
C GLU A 23 15.97 -3.83 5.43
N SER A 24 14.79 -3.79 6.08
CA SER A 24 14.62 -3.04 7.34
C SER A 24 15.28 -3.70 8.56
N GLY A 25 15.70 -4.95 8.44
CA GLY A 25 16.34 -5.70 9.54
C GLY A 25 15.43 -5.97 10.74
N ARG A 26 14.11 -5.78 10.60
CA ARG A 26 13.12 -5.94 11.67
C ARG A 26 13.04 -7.39 12.15
N LYS A 27 12.74 -7.57 13.43
CA LYS A 27 12.68 -8.88 14.09
C LYS A 27 11.29 -9.22 14.65
N ASP A 28 10.33 -8.32 14.47
CA ASP A 28 8.97 -8.47 14.98
C ASP A 28 8.04 -9.24 14.02
N ILE A 29 8.52 -9.57 12.81
CA ILE A 29 7.81 -10.32 11.77
C ILE A 29 8.76 -11.30 11.08
N GLU A 30 8.26 -12.49 10.75
CA GLU A 30 9.00 -13.56 10.08
C GLU A 30 8.18 -14.11 8.91
N VAL A 31 8.77 -14.11 7.71
CA VAL A 31 8.16 -14.76 6.54
C VAL A 31 8.54 -16.24 6.56
N VAL A 32 7.56 -17.10 6.79
CA VAL A 32 7.73 -18.55 6.95
C VAL A 32 7.53 -19.30 5.64
N ALA A 33 6.59 -18.81 4.84
CA ALA A 33 6.22 -19.44 3.58
C ALA A 33 5.82 -18.40 2.52
N LEU A 34 5.96 -18.80 1.28
CA LEU A 34 5.37 -18.11 0.14
C LEU A 34 4.68 -19.12 -0.79
N ASN A 35 3.59 -18.70 -1.38
CA ASN A 35 2.87 -19.48 -2.40
C ASN A 35 2.81 -18.67 -3.69
N ASP A 36 3.31 -19.24 -4.77
CA ASP A 36 3.22 -18.67 -6.11
C ASP A 36 3.26 -19.81 -7.14
N LEU A 37 2.59 -19.62 -8.28
CA LEU A 37 2.51 -20.66 -9.30
C LEU A 37 3.77 -20.77 -10.17
N ALA A 38 4.68 -19.80 -10.06
CA ALA A 38 5.97 -19.84 -10.73
C ALA A 38 6.96 -20.76 -9.98
N PRO A 39 7.92 -21.40 -10.68
CA PRO A 39 8.97 -22.19 -10.04
C PRO A 39 9.80 -21.36 -9.05
N PRO A 40 10.36 -21.98 -8.00
CA PRO A 40 11.21 -21.30 -7.01
C PRO A 40 12.37 -20.52 -7.62
N GLU A 41 13.01 -21.05 -8.67
CA GLU A 41 14.13 -20.41 -9.38
C GLU A 41 13.69 -19.09 -10.04
N THR A 42 12.49 -19.06 -10.64
CA THR A 42 11.92 -17.85 -11.25
C THR A 42 11.63 -16.81 -10.17
N ASN A 43 11.03 -17.23 -9.07
CA ASN A 43 10.74 -16.36 -7.93
C ASN A 43 12.04 -15.80 -7.30
N ALA A 44 13.06 -16.63 -7.14
CA ALA A 44 14.37 -16.22 -6.64
C ALA A 44 15.08 -15.25 -7.60
N HIS A 45 14.98 -15.50 -8.92
CA HIS A 45 15.54 -14.59 -9.92
C HIS A 45 14.90 -13.20 -9.83
N LEU A 46 13.56 -13.13 -9.80
CA LEU A 46 12.81 -11.89 -9.70
C LEU A 46 12.96 -11.20 -8.33
N LEU A 47 13.33 -11.93 -7.28
CA LEU A 47 13.71 -11.34 -5.99
C LEU A 47 15.10 -10.70 -6.06
N ARG A 48 16.06 -11.35 -6.73
CA ARG A 48 17.44 -10.83 -6.91
C ARG A 48 17.49 -9.58 -7.77
N PHE A 49 16.69 -9.54 -8.84
CA PHE A 49 16.75 -8.50 -9.87
C PHE A 49 15.38 -7.84 -10.03
N ASP A 50 15.32 -6.57 -9.69
CA ASP A 50 14.12 -5.77 -9.85
C ASP A 50 14.43 -4.53 -10.69
N SER A 51 13.65 -4.32 -11.76
CA SER A 51 13.88 -3.21 -12.69
C SER A 51 13.60 -1.84 -12.08
N ILE A 52 12.86 -1.78 -10.98
CA ILE A 52 12.43 -0.54 -10.31
C ILE A 52 13.28 -0.31 -9.05
N HIS A 53 13.35 -1.34 -8.19
CA HIS A 53 14.02 -1.24 -6.89
C HIS A 53 15.47 -1.73 -6.91
N GLY A 54 15.99 -2.15 -8.08
CA GLY A 54 17.37 -2.59 -8.24
C GLY A 54 17.64 -3.98 -7.65
N ARG A 55 18.92 -4.31 -7.54
CA ARG A 55 19.34 -5.60 -7.01
C ARG A 55 19.00 -5.71 -5.52
N PHE A 56 18.59 -6.91 -5.11
CA PHE A 56 18.47 -7.24 -3.70
C PHE A 56 19.85 -7.25 -3.03
N HIS A 57 19.96 -6.67 -1.85
CA HIS A 57 21.26 -6.47 -1.17
C HIS A 57 21.82 -7.69 -0.45
N GLY A 58 21.10 -8.81 -0.43
CA GLY A 58 21.52 -10.07 0.21
C GLY A 58 21.70 -11.21 -0.79
N ASP A 59 22.35 -12.28 -0.34
CA ASP A 59 22.38 -13.53 -1.08
C ASP A 59 21.01 -14.20 -1.07
N VAL A 60 20.58 -14.68 -2.24
CA VAL A 60 19.36 -15.47 -2.36
C VAL A 60 19.73 -16.89 -2.75
N LYS A 61 19.56 -17.82 -1.84
CA LYS A 61 19.75 -19.26 -2.06
C LYS A 61 18.40 -19.88 -2.39
N VAL A 62 18.38 -20.84 -3.30
CA VAL A 62 17.16 -21.53 -3.73
C VAL A 62 17.41 -23.04 -3.76
N THR A 63 16.42 -23.79 -3.32
CA THR A 63 16.33 -25.25 -3.45
C THR A 63 15.05 -25.62 -4.20
N ALA A 64 14.75 -26.90 -4.33
CA ALA A 64 13.52 -27.35 -5.00
C ALA A 64 12.23 -26.78 -4.37
N ASP A 65 12.25 -26.41 -3.10
CA ASP A 65 11.05 -26.03 -2.34
C ASP A 65 11.29 -24.93 -1.28
N THR A 66 12.45 -24.27 -1.32
CA THR A 66 12.74 -23.14 -0.40
C THR A 66 13.50 -22.01 -1.11
N ILE A 67 13.28 -20.80 -0.58
CA ILE A 67 14.10 -19.62 -0.88
C ILE A 67 14.63 -19.09 0.46
N ASP A 68 15.94 -18.83 0.54
CA ASP A 68 16.56 -18.17 1.68
C ASP A 68 17.23 -16.88 1.22
N CYS A 69 16.81 -15.77 1.81
CA CYS A 69 17.33 -14.43 1.52
C CYS A 69 18.09 -13.82 2.73
N GLY A 70 18.65 -14.69 3.59
CA GLY A 70 19.42 -14.27 4.77
C GLY A 70 18.65 -14.29 6.08
N THR A 71 17.37 -14.74 6.04
CA THR A 71 16.51 -14.86 7.23
C THR A 71 16.18 -16.32 7.60
N GLY A 72 16.77 -17.27 6.91
CA GLY A 72 16.45 -18.70 6.98
C GLY A 72 15.57 -19.15 5.82
N PRO A 73 15.39 -20.48 5.68
CA PRO A 73 14.65 -21.06 4.56
C PRO A 73 13.15 -20.75 4.64
N ILE A 74 12.64 -20.06 3.62
CA ILE A 74 11.22 -19.77 3.42
C ILE A 74 10.65 -20.88 2.54
N LYS A 75 9.64 -21.61 3.01
CA LYS A 75 8.99 -22.69 2.24
C LYS A 75 8.25 -22.12 1.04
N VAL A 76 8.46 -22.71 -0.13
CA VAL A 76 7.75 -22.33 -1.36
C VAL A 76 6.72 -23.40 -1.70
N THR A 77 5.49 -22.99 -2.00
CA THR A 77 4.40 -23.83 -2.50
C THR A 77 3.85 -23.27 -3.81
N ALA A 78 3.20 -24.10 -4.62
CA ALA A 78 2.60 -23.74 -5.90
C ALA A 78 1.16 -24.25 -5.96
N ILE A 79 0.33 -23.83 -5.00
CA ILE A 79 -1.04 -24.29 -4.82
C ILE A 79 -2.01 -23.18 -5.25
N ARG A 80 -2.90 -23.51 -6.18
CA ARG A 80 -3.84 -22.52 -6.74
C ARG A 80 -4.99 -22.17 -5.80
N ASN A 81 -5.52 -23.17 -5.09
CA ASN A 81 -6.64 -22.98 -4.17
C ASN A 81 -6.13 -22.64 -2.76
N PRO A 82 -6.39 -21.43 -2.23
CA PRO A 82 -5.90 -21.04 -0.92
C PRO A 82 -6.37 -21.95 0.24
N ALA A 83 -7.50 -22.62 0.11
CA ALA A 83 -8.02 -23.53 1.14
C ALA A 83 -7.16 -24.80 1.33
N GLU A 84 -6.32 -25.13 0.35
CA GLU A 84 -5.43 -26.30 0.37
C GLU A 84 -4.01 -25.97 0.86
N LEU A 85 -3.74 -24.70 1.18
CA LEU A 85 -2.43 -24.25 1.63
C LEU A 85 -2.13 -24.78 3.05
N PRO A 86 -0.88 -25.16 3.34
CA PRO A 86 -0.53 -25.83 4.59
C PRO A 86 -0.35 -24.86 5.77
N TRP A 87 -1.16 -23.82 5.88
CA TRP A 87 -0.99 -22.75 6.88
C TRP A 87 -1.07 -23.26 8.31
N LYS A 88 -1.97 -24.22 8.59
CA LYS A 88 -2.09 -24.83 9.91
C LYS A 88 -0.80 -25.57 10.31
N ALA A 89 -0.26 -26.39 9.42
CA ALA A 89 0.97 -27.15 9.69
C ALA A 89 2.20 -26.25 9.89
N MET A 90 2.20 -25.07 9.27
CA MET A 90 3.27 -24.07 9.38
C MET A 90 3.07 -23.07 10.51
N ASN A 91 1.97 -23.16 11.28
CA ASN A 91 1.62 -22.23 12.35
C ASN A 91 1.64 -20.77 11.87
N ILE A 92 0.93 -20.48 10.77
CA ILE A 92 0.84 -19.13 10.21
C ILE A 92 -0.12 -18.28 11.05
N ASP A 93 0.40 -17.16 11.55
CA ASP A 93 -0.41 -16.18 12.26
C ASP A 93 -1.23 -15.36 11.27
N ILE A 94 -0.59 -14.85 10.20
CA ILE A 94 -1.26 -14.01 9.21
C ILE A 94 -0.90 -14.44 7.79
N ALA A 95 -1.90 -14.73 6.98
CA ALA A 95 -1.76 -14.86 5.54
C ALA A 95 -1.81 -13.47 4.89
N LEU A 96 -0.76 -13.08 4.19
CA LEU A 96 -0.70 -11.86 3.38
C LEU A 96 -1.20 -12.21 1.99
N GLU A 97 -2.42 -11.77 1.66
CA GLU A 97 -3.04 -12.02 0.36
C GLU A 97 -2.57 -10.95 -0.65
N CYS A 98 -1.62 -11.33 -1.50
CA CYS A 98 -0.95 -10.44 -2.44
C CYS A 98 -1.18 -10.79 -3.92
N THR A 99 -2.13 -11.70 -4.22
CA THR A 99 -2.43 -12.10 -5.61
C THR A 99 -3.26 -11.07 -6.38
N GLY A 100 -4.03 -10.23 -5.68
CA GLY A 100 -5.02 -9.35 -6.28
C GLY A 100 -6.30 -10.07 -6.77
N ILE A 101 -6.45 -11.37 -6.47
CA ILE A 101 -7.59 -12.21 -6.92
C ILE A 101 -8.64 -12.36 -5.80
N PHE A 102 -8.19 -12.58 -4.57
CA PHE A 102 -9.06 -12.84 -3.41
C PHE A 102 -9.32 -11.55 -2.62
N THR A 103 -9.95 -10.58 -3.28
CA THR A 103 -10.19 -9.21 -2.77
C THR A 103 -11.57 -9.01 -2.14
N SER A 104 -12.12 -10.05 -1.53
CA SER A 104 -13.30 -9.94 -0.66
C SER A 104 -13.13 -10.83 0.56
N LYS A 105 -13.84 -10.51 1.64
CA LYS A 105 -13.83 -11.32 2.87
C LYS A 105 -14.17 -12.78 2.58
N GLU A 106 -15.21 -13.01 1.75
CA GLU A 106 -15.69 -14.33 1.40
C GLU A 106 -14.62 -15.17 0.71
N LYS A 107 -13.90 -14.58 -0.26
CA LYS A 107 -12.83 -15.28 -0.98
C LYS A 107 -11.60 -15.47 -0.12
N ALA A 108 -11.19 -14.44 0.63
CA ALA A 108 -9.99 -14.47 1.47
C ALA A 108 -10.14 -15.39 2.68
N LYS A 109 -11.39 -15.70 3.11
CA LYS A 109 -11.67 -16.66 4.18
C LYS A 109 -11.06 -18.05 3.92
N ALA A 110 -10.80 -18.42 2.67
CA ALA A 110 -10.11 -19.66 2.33
C ALA A 110 -8.75 -19.82 3.06
N HIS A 111 -8.06 -18.73 3.35
CA HIS A 111 -6.83 -18.78 4.15
C HIS A 111 -7.08 -19.12 5.63
N LEU A 112 -8.22 -18.69 6.19
CA LEU A 112 -8.62 -19.07 7.56
C LEU A 112 -8.98 -20.56 7.59
N ASP A 113 -9.69 -21.03 6.56
CA ASP A 113 -10.05 -22.45 6.43
C ASP A 113 -8.80 -23.33 6.28
N ALA A 114 -7.72 -22.83 5.65
CA ALA A 114 -6.40 -23.43 5.57
C ALA A 114 -5.60 -23.40 6.89
N GLY A 115 -6.08 -22.63 7.88
CA GLY A 115 -5.52 -22.59 9.23
C GLY A 115 -4.65 -21.39 9.56
N ALA A 116 -4.62 -20.34 8.73
CA ALA A 116 -4.10 -19.05 9.16
C ALA A 116 -5.02 -18.43 10.22
N LYS A 117 -4.46 -17.77 11.23
CA LYS A 117 -5.29 -17.15 12.27
C LYS A 117 -5.98 -15.89 11.77
N ARG A 118 -5.38 -15.17 10.84
CA ARG A 118 -5.90 -13.94 10.23
C ARG A 118 -5.44 -13.79 8.78
N VAL A 119 -6.09 -12.88 8.05
CA VAL A 119 -5.75 -12.53 6.66
C VAL A 119 -5.61 -11.03 6.52
N LEU A 120 -4.53 -10.59 5.88
CA LEU A 120 -4.33 -9.19 5.48
C LEU A 120 -4.28 -9.12 3.95
N ILE A 121 -5.24 -8.42 3.36
CA ILE A 121 -5.37 -8.28 1.91
C ILE A 121 -4.62 -7.03 1.45
N SER A 122 -3.73 -7.16 0.45
CA SER A 122 -2.92 -6.09 -0.12
C SER A 122 -3.65 -5.24 -1.18
N ALA A 123 -4.95 -5.08 -1.01
CA ALA A 123 -5.82 -4.33 -1.93
C ALA A 123 -7.06 -3.85 -1.19
N PRO A 124 -7.83 -2.89 -1.73
CA PRO A 124 -9.21 -2.66 -1.29
C PRO A 124 -9.98 -3.97 -1.37
N ALA A 125 -10.77 -4.27 -0.34
CA ALA A 125 -11.49 -5.53 -0.26
C ALA A 125 -12.95 -5.32 0.13
N ASP A 126 -13.84 -6.04 -0.58
CA ASP A 126 -15.26 -6.03 -0.27
C ASP A 126 -15.52 -6.78 1.05
N ASN A 127 -16.38 -6.21 1.89
CA ASN A 127 -16.85 -6.78 3.15
C ASN A 127 -15.73 -7.17 4.15
N ALA A 128 -14.51 -6.61 4.03
CA ALA A 128 -13.47 -6.81 5.03
C ALA A 128 -13.95 -6.38 6.43
N ASP A 129 -13.49 -7.07 7.49
CA ASP A 129 -13.86 -6.72 8.87
C ASP A 129 -13.44 -5.30 9.23
N LEU A 130 -12.30 -4.86 8.68
CA LEU A 130 -11.81 -3.48 8.77
C LEU A 130 -10.94 -3.17 7.55
N THR A 131 -11.09 -1.96 7.02
CA THR A 131 -10.11 -1.36 6.12
C THR A 131 -9.16 -0.50 6.93
N VAL A 132 -7.87 -0.78 6.87
CA VAL A 132 -6.83 -0.14 7.68
C VAL A 132 -5.92 0.71 6.82
N VAL A 133 -5.66 1.93 7.28
CA VAL A 133 -4.50 2.74 6.89
C VAL A 133 -3.65 2.92 8.14
N TYR A 134 -2.46 2.32 8.14
CA TYR A 134 -1.56 2.37 9.29
C TYR A 134 -1.14 3.82 9.61
N GLY A 135 -1.18 4.20 10.87
CA GLY A 135 -0.99 5.58 11.32
C GLY A 135 -2.27 6.42 11.38
N VAL A 136 -3.37 5.95 10.74
CA VAL A 136 -4.65 6.69 10.71
C VAL A 136 -5.70 6.02 11.59
N ASN A 137 -5.95 4.72 11.39
CA ASN A 137 -6.99 3.97 12.13
C ASN A 137 -6.57 2.56 12.55
N HIS A 138 -5.28 2.24 12.54
CA HIS A 138 -4.78 0.91 12.95
C HIS A 138 -5.04 0.61 14.44
N ASP A 139 -5.26 1.63 15.24
CA ASP A 139 -5.69 1.56 16.65
C ASP A 139 -7.11 1.01 16.82
N LYS A 140 -7.93 1.02 15.76
CA LYS A 140 -9.26 0.41 15.74
C LYS A 140 -9.25 -1.10 15.51
N LEU A 141 -8.08 -1.70 15.28
CA LEU A 141 -7.94 -3.16 15.16
C LEU A 141 -8.34 -3.83 16.48
N THR A 142 -9.08 -4.93 16.38
CA THR A 142 -9.49 -5.76 17.52
C THR A 142 -9.21 -7.24 17.26
N SER A 143 -9.28 -8.06 18.30
CA SER A 143 -9.14 -9.52 18.17
C SER A 143 -10.21 -10.16 17.28
N GLY A 144 -11.36 -9.53 17.11
CA GLY A 144 -12.44 -10.00 16.23
C GLY A 144 -12.25 -9.73 14.74
N HIS A 145 -11.31 -8.88 14.35
CA HIS A 145 -11.04 -8.59 12.94
C HIS A 145 -10.12 -9.66 12.33
N LEU A 146 -10.72 -10.62 11.63
CA LEU A 146 -10.01 -11.76 11.07
C LEU A 146 -9.52 -11.53 9.63
N VAL A 147 -10.31 -10.81 8.82
CA VAL A 147 -9.98 -10.47 7.44
C VAL A 147 -9.92 -8.95 7.30
N VAL A 148 -8.73 -8.43 7.12
CA VAL A 148 -8.44 -6.99 7.09
C VAL A 148 -7.93 -6.58 5.72
N SER A 149 -8.39 -5.44 5.22
CA SER A 149 -7.85 -4.80 4.02
C SER A 149 -6.82 -3.73 4.39
N ASN A 150 -5.66 -3.73 3.72
CA ASN A 150 -4.67 -2.64 3.85
C ASN A 150 -4.99 -1.44 2.94
N ALA A 151 -6.22 -1.34 2.44
CA ALA A 151 -6.66 -0.33 1.48
C ALA A 151 -5.83 -0.35 0.17
N SER A 152 -5.78 0.77 -0.55
CA SER A 152 -4.90 0.95 -1.72
C SER A 152 -3.67 1.79 -1.36
N CYS A 153 -2.64 1.75 -2.23
CA CYS A 153 -1.47 2.63 -2.09
C CYS A 153 -1.86 4.12 -2.12
N THR A 154 -2.80 4.49 -2.97
CA THR A 154 -3.32 5.86 -3.05
C THR A 154 -4.07 6.27 -1.77
N THR A 155 -4.88 5.37 -1.19
CA THR A 155 -5.57 5.63 0.09
C THR A 155 -4.55 5.78 1.23
N ASN A 156 -3.48 4.97 1.23
CA ASN A 156 -2.39 5.07 2.21
C ASN A 156 -1.64 6.41 2.11
N CYS A 157 -1.55 7.00 0.93
CA CYS A 157 -0.99 8.35 0.76
C CYS A 157 -2.00 9.44 1.18
N LEU A 158 -3.25 9.32 0.71
CA LEU A 158 -4.26 10.37 0.88
C LEU A 158 -4.77 10.49 2.31
N ALA A 159 -5.02 9.38 3.01
CA ALA A 159 -5.68 9.41 4.32
C ALA A 159 -4.85 10.11 5.40
N PRO A 160 -3.53 9.88 5.56
CA PRO A 160 -2.71 10.66 6.50
C PRO A 160 -2.72 12.16 6.20
N LEU A 161 -2.63 12.52 4.90
CA LEU A 161 -2.69 13.91 4.46
C LEU A 161 -4.05 14.53 4.76
N ALA A 162 -5.15 13.86 4.39
CA ALA A 162 -6.51 14.33 4.63
C ALA A 162 -6.82 14.47 6.13
N LYS A 163 -6.31 13.55 6.97
CA LYS A 163 -6.41 13.66 8.41
C LYS A 163 -5.78 14.95 8.92
N VAL A 164 -4.53 15.24 8.55
CA VAL A 164 -3.83 16.45 8.99
C VAL A 164 -4.55 17.71 8.50
N MET A 165 -5.04 17.73 7.26
CA MET A 165 -5.80 18.87 6.73
C MET A 165 -7.13 19.06 7.47
N ASN A 166 -7.85 17.97 7.72
CA ASN A 166 -9.12 18.04 8.43
C ASN A 166 -8.95 18.47 9.90
N ASP A 167 -7.92 17.97 10.57
CA ASP A 167 -7.61 18.33 11.97
C ASP A 167 -7.17 19.79 12.08
N ALA A 168 -6.43 20.33 11.09
CA ALA A 168 -5.89 21.68 11.13
C ALA A 168 -6.91 22.75 10.75
N VAL A 169 -7.64 22.56 9.64
CA VAL A 169 -8.51 23.63 9.06
C VAL A 169 -9.91 23.15 8.72
N GLY A 170 -10.18 21.85 8.87
CA GLY A 170 -11.41 21.21 8.45
C GLY A 170 -11.53 21.10 6.93
N ILE A 171 -12.07 19.98 6.45
CA ILE A 171 -12.41 19.77 5.04
C ILE A 171 -13.93 19.85 4.93
N GLU A 172 -14.44 20.81 4.14
CA GLU A 172 -15.84 20.89 3.79
C GLU A 172 -16.16 19.91 2.67
N ARG A 173 -15.43 20.01 1.57
CA ARG A 173 -15.46 19.12 0.40
C ARG A 173 -14.16 19.22 -0.36
N GLY A 174 -13.82 18.19 -1.13
CA GLY A 174 -12.59 18.21 -1.92
C GLY A 174 -12.61 17.24 -3.08
N PHE A 175 -11.69 17.45 -4.01
CA PHE A 175 -11.50 16.59 -5.17
C PHE A 175 -10.01 16.25 -5.32
N MET A 176 -9.72 14.95 -5.45
CA MET A 176 -8.38 14.44 -5.57
C MET A 176 -8.13 13.94 -7.00
N THR A 177 -6.99 14.29 -7.56
CA THR A 177 -6.45 13.64 -8.74
C THR A 177 -5.17 12.91 -8.36
N THR A 178 -5.12 11.58 -8.55
CA THR A 178 -3.83 10.92 -8.50
C THR A 178 -3.23 10.81 -9.90
N VAL A 179 -2.03 11.36 -10.09
CA VAL A 179 -1.19 11.07 -11.26
C VAL A 179 -0.38 9.84 -10.88
N HIS A 180 -0.72 8.71 -11.47
CA HIS A 180 -0.31 7.39 -10.98
C HIS A 180 0.57 6.67 -11.98
N ALA A 181 1.65 6.07 -11.51
CA ALA A 181 2.46 5.15 -12.27
C ALA A 181 1.60 4.00 -12.83
N TYR A 182 1.96 3.45 -13.98
CA TYR A 182 1.29 2.24 -14.49
C TYR A 182 1.59 1.05 -13.57
N THR A 183 0.69 0.07 -13.58
CA THR A 183 0.81 -1.15 -12.76
C THR A 183 0.54 -2.39 -13.62
N ASN A 184 0.76 -3.58 -13.07
CA ASN A 184 0.50 -4.85 -13.77
C ASN A 184 -0.98 -5.05 -14.18
N ASP A 185 -1.90 -4.21 -13.70
CA ASP A 185 -3.27 -4.15 -14.20
C ASP A 185 -3.37 -3.63 -15.64
N GLN A 186 -2.33 -2.94 -16.12
CA GLN A 186 -2.27 -2.36 -17.45
C GLN A 186 -1.29 -3.12 -18.35
N PRO A 187 -1.70 -3.43 -19.60
CA PRO A 187 -0.85 -4.14 -20.54
C PRO A 187 0.27 -3.26 -21.10
N SER A 188 1.33 -3.89 -21.58
CA SER A 188 2.40 -3.20 -22.33
C SER A 188 1.97 -2.75 -23.73
N HIS A 189 1.03 -3.49 -24.35
CA HIS A 189 0.43 -3.20 -25.65
C HIS A 189 -1.09 -3.29 -25.55
N ASP A 190 -1.81 -2.70 -26.51
CA ASP A 190 -3.27 -2.74 -26.55
C ASP A 190 -3.78 -4.18 -26.50
N GLN A 191 -4.60 -4.52 -25.50
CA GLN A 191 -5.22 -5.84 -25.35
C GLN A 191 -6.52 -5.77 -24.56
N PHE A 192 -7.23 -6.88 -24.50
CA PHE A 192 -8.48 -6.96 -23.75
C PHE A 192 -8.30 -6.55 -22.28
N HIS A 193 -9.14 -5.62 -21.85
CA HIS A 193 -9.37 -5.24 -20.47
C HIS A 193 -10.82 -4.78 -20.32
N LYS A 194 -11.46 -5.05 -19.17
CA LYS A 194 -12.84 -4.63 -18.89
C LYS A 194 -13.05 -3.11 -18.89
N ASP A 195 -12.03 -2.35 -18.48
CA ASP A 195 -11.96 -0.90 -18.62
C ASP A 195 -11.23 -0.58 -19.92
N LEU A 196 -11.93 0.00 -20.89
CA LEU A 196 -11.39 0.28 -22.23
C LEU A 196 -10.24 1.32 -22.20
N TYR A 197 -10.19 2.21 -21.22
CA TYR A 197 -9.06 3.11 -21.03
C TYR A 197 -7.81 2.32 -20.64
N ARG A 198 -7.94 1.38 -19.71
CA ARG A 198 -6.81 0.52 -19.27
C ARG A 198 -6.44 -0.57 -20.27
N ALA A 199 -7.23 -0.78 -21.30
CA ALA A 199 -6.91 -1.67 -22.42
C ALA A 199 -5.73 -1.18 -23.29
N ARG A 200 -5.35 0.08 -23.13
CA ARG A 200 -4.33 0.72 -23.97
C ARG A 200 -2.93 0.59 -23.36
N ALA A 201 -1.93 0.69 -24.25
CA ALA A 201 -0.50 0.55 -23.93
C ALA A 201 -0.06 1.50 -22.81
N ALA A 202 0.31 0.94 -21.66
CA ALA A 202 0.57 1.68 -20.42
C ALA A 202 1.76 2.66 -20.51
N ALA A 203 2.81 2.28 -21.25
CA ALA A 203 4.05 3.06 -21.35
C ALA A 203 4.02 4.12 -22.46
N LEU A 204 2.89 4.27 -23.19
CA LEU A 204 2.79 5.20 -24.32
C LEU A 204 1.76 6.31 -24.10
N SER A 205 0.87 6.17 -23.12
CA SER A 205 -0.31 7.04 -23.01
C SER A 205 -0.55 7.54 -21.61
N MET A 206 -1.08 8.75 -21.48
CA MET A 206 -1.76 9.22 -20.27
C MET A 206 -3.20 8.70 -20.32
N ILE A 207 -3.59 7.93 -19.31
CA ILE A 207 -4.84 7.17 -19.29
C ILE A 207 -5.72 7.66 -18.14
N PRO A 208 -6.85 8.35 -18.42
CA PRO A 208 -7.83 8.70 -17.40
C PRO A 208 -8.59 7.44 -16.97
N THR A 209 -8.76 7.26 -15.67
CA THR A 209 -9.51 6.11 -15.13
C THR A 209 -10.10 6.44 -13.76
N SER A 210 -11.07 5.66 -13.34
CA SER A 210 -11.65 5.78 -12.01
C SER A 210 -10.69 5.34 -10.91
N THR A 211 -10.90 5.85 -9.70
CA THR A 211 -10.27 5.35 -8.48
C THR A 211 -11.25 5.41 -7.32
N GLY A 212 -11.29 4.35 -6.52
CA GLY A 212 -12.06 4.33 -5.28
C GLY A 212 -11.30 4.94 -4.08
N ALA A 213 -10.08 5.43 -4.27
CA ALA A 213 -9.20 5.82 -3.17
C ALA A 213 -9.75 6.99 -2.34
N ALA A 214 -10.37 7.98 -2.97
CA ALA A 214 -10.96 9.12 -2.27
C ALA A 214 -12.18 8.70 -1.43
N LYS A 215 -13.05 7.85 -1.98
CA LYS A 215 -14.21 7.29 -1.25
C LYS A 215 -13.76 6.38 -0.10
N ALA A 216 -12.68 5.61 -0.30
CA ALA A 216 -12.12 4.74 0.73
C ALA A 216 -11.56 5.52 1.94
N VAL A 217 -11.28 6.82 1.80
CA VAL A 217 -10.93 7.67 2.96
C VAL A 217 -12.06 7.72 3.97
N GLY A 218 -13.33 7.75 3.54
CA GLY A 218 -14.49 7.69 4.43
C GLY A 218 -14.56 6.42 5.29
N LEU A 219 -14.01 5.28 4.81
CA LEU A 219 -13.94 4.03 5.59
C LEU A 219 -12.95 4.12 6.76
N VAL A 220 -11.91 4.92 6.64
CA VAL A 220 -10.84 5.04 7.65
C VAL A 220 -10.96 6.33 8.49
N LEU A 221 -11.58 7.37 7.93
CA LEU A 221 -11.90 8.66 8.53
C LEU A 221 -13.39 8.96 8.32
N PRO A 222 -14.30 8.43 9.13
CA PRO A 222 -15.74 8.56 8.93
C PRO A 222 -16.25 10.02 8.86
N GLU A 223 -15.55 10.95 9.49
CA GLU A 223 -15.84 12.38 9.44
C GLU A 223 -15.63 13.00 8.06
N LEU A 224 -14.93 12.30 7.14
CA LEU A 224 -14.73 12.70 5.74
C LEU A 224 -15.60 11.90 4.76
N ASP A 225 -16.47 11.04 5.25
CA ASP A 225 -17.37 10.28 4.37
C ASP A 225 -18.24 11.24 3.54
N GLY A 226 -18.30 10.96 2.22
CA GLY A 226 -19.04 11.78 1.25
C GLY A 226 -18.41 13.16 0.94
N LYS A 227 -17.31 13.56 1.58
CA LYS A 227 -16.69 14.87 1.36
C LYS A 227 -15.57 14.88 0.33
N LEU A 228 -15.02 13.72 0.00
CA LEU A 228 -13.94 13.58 -0.96
C LEU A 228 -14.36 12.67 -2.11
N ASP A 229 -14.09 13.12 -3.34
CA ASP A 229 -14.14 12.29 -4.54
C ASP A 229 -12.85 12.46 -5.35
N GLY A 230 -12.67 11.67 -6.40
CA GLY A 230 -11.44 11.77 -7.17
C GLY A 230 -11.36 10.86 -8.38
N VAL A 231 -10.32 11.11 -9.17
CA VAL A 231 -9.98 10.38 -10.39
C VAL A 231 -8.50 10.02 -10.40
N ALA A 232 -8.13 9.10 -11.28
CA ALA A 232 -6.75 8.76 -11.56
C ALA A 232 -6.38 9.10 -13.01
N ILE A 233 -5.16 9.57 -13.21
CA ILE A 233 -4.52 9.67 -14.52
C ILE A 233 -3.29 8.77 -14.46
N ARG A 234 -3.32 7.65 -15.20
CA ARG A 234 -2.14 6.79 -15.34
C ARG A 234 -1.18 7.40 -16.34
N VAL A 235 0.11 7.39 -16.02
CA VAL A 235 1.17 8.01 -16.83
C VAL A 235 2.27 7.01 -17.16
N PRO A 236 3.06 7.25 -18.24
CA PRO A 236 4.18 6.39 -18.66
C PRO A 236 5.37 6.47 -17.68
N THR A 237 5.14 6.19 -16.42
CA THR A 237 6.13 6.18 -15.34
C THR A 237 6.01 4.84 -14.59
N PRO A 238 7.10 4.10 -14.38
CA PRO A 238 7.03 2.74 -13.86
C PRO A 238 6.75 2.66 -12.35
N ASN A 239 7.11 3.70 -11.59
CA ASN A 239 6.90 3.75 -10.15
C ASN A 239 6.90 5.21 -9.66
N VAL A 240 6.42 5.43 -8.47
CA VAL A 240 6.13 6.69 -7.79
C VAL A 240 4.98 7.44 -8.42
N SER A 241 4.00 7.69 -7.60
CA SER A 241 2.76 8.37 -7.92
C SER A 241 2.60 9.62 -7.05
N VAL A 242 1.66 10.49 -7.41
CA VAL A 242 1.36 11.71 -6.65
C VAL A 242 -0.14 11.90 -6.47
N VAL A 243 -0.53 12.30 -5.28
CA VAL A 243 -1.87 12.80 -4.95
C VAL A 243 -1.84 14.32 -5.05
N ASP A 244 -2.72 14.89 -5.85
CA ASP A 244 -3.01 16.32 -5.95
C ASP A 244 -4.43 16.56 -5.41
N LEU A 245 -4.52 17.01 -4.15
CA LEU A 245 -5.78 17.24 -3.45
C LEU A 245 -6.13 18.73 -3.46
N LYS A 246 -7.32 19.06 -3.95
CA LYS A 246 -7.93 20.38 -3.82
C LYS A 246 -9.13 20.25 -2.87
N PHE A 247 -9.23 21.16 -1.90
CA PHE A 247 -10.36 21.14 -0.98
C PHE A 247 -10.74 22.55 -0.52
N VAL A 248 -11.99 22.68 -0.11
CA VAL A 248 -12.48 23.89 0.56
C VAL A 248 -12.29 23.67 2.08
N ALA A 249 -11.51 24.53 2.69
CA ALA A 249 -11.32 24.55 4.14
C ALA A 249 -12.55 25.17 4.82
N LYS A 250 -12.91 24.68 6.02
CA LYS A 250 -14.03 25.23 6.80
C LYS A 250 -13.77 26.62 7.38
N ARG A 251 -12.52 27.07 7.37
CA ARG A 251 -12.11 28.41 7.79
C ARG A 251 -10.96 28.91 6.95
N ALA A 252 -10.74 30.22 6.97
CA ALA A 252 -9.59 30.82 6.31
C ALA A 252 -8.26 30.25 6.89
N THR A 253 -7.29 30.08 6.02
CA THR A 253 -5.97 29.55 6.31
C THR A 253 -4.90 30.17 5.42
N THR A 254 -3.65 29.81 5.68
CA THR A 254 -2.48 30.26 4.91
C THR A 254 -1.62 29.05 4.52
N LYS A 255 -0.73 29.25 3.53
CA LYS A 255 0.27 28.26 3.14
C LYS A 255 1.13 27.85 4.34
N ASP A 256 1.56 28.79 5.16
CA ASP A 256 2.43 28.54 6.30
C ASP A 256 1.75 27.74 7.40
N GLU A 257 0.47 28.00 7.64
CA GLU A 257 -0.33 27.22 8.60
C GLU A 257 -0.48 25.76 8.14
N ILE A 258 -0.82 25.53 6.86
CA ILE A 258 -0.91 24.19 6.27
C ILE A 258 0.42 23.45 6.36
N ASN A 259 1.50 24.08 5.89
CA ASN A 259 2.85 23.49 5.92
C ASN A 259 3.31 23.19 7.36
N GLY A 260 3.03 24.11 8.28
CA GLY A 260 3.35 23.95 9.70
C GLY A 260 2.59 22.79 10.34
N ALA A 261 1.32 22.58 9.99
CA ALA A 261 0.53 21.44 10.46
C ALA A 261 1.12 20.11 9.99
N VAL A 262 1.52 20.03 8.72
CA VAL A 262 2.16 18.83 8.16
C VAL A 262 3.50 18.54 8.85
N ARG A 263 4.37 19.54 9.04
CA ARG A 263 5.65 19.35 9.74
C ARG A 263 5.43 18.76 11.14
N ARG A 264 4.55 19.35 11.91
CA ARG A 264 4.24 18.84 13.26
C ARG A 264 3.76 17.40 13.24
N ALA A 265 2.83 17.05 12.33
CA ALA A 265 2.31 15.70 12.22
C ALA A 265 3.38 14.68 11.81
N ALA A 266 4.25 15.04 10.86
CA ALA A 266 5.34 14.19 10.38
C ALA A 266 6.42 13.95 11.46
N ASP A 267 6.68 14.94 12.30
CA ASP A 267 7.66 14.82 13.38
C ASP A 267 7.11 14.10 14.63
N GLN A 268 5.80 14.02 14.76
CA GLN A 268 5.12 13.48 15.93
C GLN A 268 4.29 12.22 15.61
N GLN A 269 2.95 12.36 15.58
CA GLN A 269 2.01 11.23 15.53
C GLN A 269 2.05 10.42 14.23
N LEU A 270 2.55 10.99 13.12
CA LEU A 270 2.68 10.32 11.84
C LEU A 270 4.14 10.08 11.43
N LYS A 271 5.05 10.09 12.40
CA LYS A 271 6.47 9.85 12.15
C LYS A 271 6.69 8.51 11.44
N GLY A 272 7.44 8.52 10.32
CA GLY A 272 7.68 7.35 9.48
C GLY A 272 6.53 6.97 8.54
N ILE A 273 5.35 7.61 8.68
CA ILE A 273 4.19 7.42 7.80
C ILE A 273 4.03 8.61 6.85
N LEU A 274 3.98 9.81 7.42
CA LEU A 274 3.98 11.06 6.69
C LEU A 274 5.38 11.68 6.73
N GLY A 275 5.85 12.18 5.61
CA GLY A 275 7.04 13.00 5.51
C GLY A 275 6.75 14.27 4.74
N PHE A 276 7.77 15.08 4.54
CA PHE A 276 7.69 16.28 3.70
C PHE A 276 9.00 16.54 2.99
N THR A 277 8.93 17.34 1.93
CA THR A 277 10.08 17.92 1.23
C THR A 277 9.81 19.39 0.92
N ASP A 278 10.85 20.20 0.96
CA ASP A 278 10.89 21.59 0.50
C ASP A 278 11.83 21.76 -0.70
N GLN A 279 12.40 20.65 -1.18
CA GLN A 279 13.30 20.62 -2.33
C GLN A 279 12.52 20.49 -3.65
N PRO A 280 13.08 20.92 -4.79
CA PRO A 280 12.44 20.78 -6.11
C PRO A 280 12.54 19.33 -6.62
N ASN A 281 11.98 18.39 -5.85
CA ASN A 281 12.01 16.98 -6.16
C ASN A 281 10.98 16.59 -7.23
N VAL A 282 11.28 15.49 -7.93
CA VAL A 282 10.41 14.84 -8.91
C VAL A 282 10.19 13.38 -8.54
N SER A 283 9.33 12.67 -9.25
CA SER A 283 8.88 11.32 -8.87
C SER A 283 10.02 10.34 -8.55
N ILE A 284 11.09 10.32 -9.34
CA ILE A 284 12.19 9.36 -9.16
C ILE A 284 12.93 9.52 -7.83
N ASP A 285 12.92 10.72 -7.24
CA ASP A 285 13.58 10.99 -5.96
C ASP A 285 12.91 10.30 -4.77
N PHE A 286 11.67 9.84 -4.95
CA PHE A 286 10.89 9.13 -3.94
C PHE A 286 10.83 7.62 -4.18
N ASN A 287 11.55 7.11 -5.19
CA ASN A 287 11.65 5.68 -5.42
C ASN A 287 12.31 5.00 -4.22
N HIS A 288 11.70 3.93 -3.73
CA HIS A 288 12.14 3.20 -2.53
C HIS A 288 11.99 3.97 -1.21
N ASP A 289 11.15 5.00 -1.16
CA ASP A 289 10.78 5.67 0.08
C ASP A 289 9.75 4.83 0.86
N ALA A 290 10.07 4.49 2.10
CA ALA A 290 9.22 3.65 2.94
C ALA A 290 8.00 4.37 3.53
N ARG A 291 7.93 5.70 3.43
CA ARG A 291 6.80 6.48 3.94
C ARG A 291 5.58 6.35 3.03
N SER A 292 4.41 6.42 3.62
CA SER A 292 3.13 6.33 2.87
C SER A 292 2.82 7.59 2.07
N SER A 293 3.30 8.76 2.53
CA SER A 293 2.90 10.06 2.00
C SER A 293 4.03 11.06 2.24
N ILE A 294 4.55 11.69 1.19
CA ILE A 294 5.61 12.70 1.30
C ILE A 294 5.10 14.02 0.73
N PHE A 295 4.71 14.89 1.63
CA PHE A 295 4.11 16.19 1.33
C PHE A 295 5.10 17.13 0.66
N HIS A 296 4.70 17.79 -0.43
CA HIS A 296 5.54 18.72 -1.17
C HIS A 296 5.19 20.18 -0.80
N MET A 297 5.96 20.77 0.10
CA MET A 297 5.64 22.04 0.76
C MET A 297 5.56 23.25 -0.16
N ASP A 298 6.41 23.32 -1.18
CA ASP A 298 6.41 24.46 -2.09
C ASP A 298 5.20 24.45 -3.05
N GLN A 299 4.57 23.27 -3.21
CA GLN A 299 3.40 23.04 -4.04
C GLN A 299 2.07 23.38 -3.34
N THR A 300 2.10 23.80 -2.09
CA THR A 300 0.92 24.29 -1.35
C THR A 300 0.47 25.63 -1.93
N LYS A 301 -0.82 25.70 -2.27
CA LYS A 301 -1.49 26.95 -2.72
C LYS A 301 -2.75 27.16 -1.90
N VAL A 302 -3.02 28.42 -1.57
CA VAL A 302 -4.27 28.87 -0.94
C VAL A 302 -4.81 30.03 -1.76
N MET A 303 -6.06 29.91 -2.19
CA MET A 303 -6.81 30.94 -2.93
C MET A 303 -7.99 31.37 -2.08
N ASP A 304 -8.27 32.67 -2.05
CA ASP A 304 -9.35 33.31 -1.30
C ASP A 304 -9.50 32.81 0.16
N GLY A 305 -8.34 32.45 0.76
CA GLY A 305 -8.23 32.00 2.13
C GLY A 305 -8.79 30.59 2.40
N THR A 306 -9.63 30.03 1.54
CA THR A 306 -10.31 28.75 1.82
C THR A 306 -10.12 27.67 0.76
N LEU A 307 -9.86 28.02 -0.50
CA LEU A 307 -9.56 27.01 -1.52
C LEU A 307 -8.09 26.62 -1.44
N VAL A 308 -7.84 25.41 -0.95
CA VAL A 308 -6.50 24.86 -0.68
C VAL A 308 -6.16 23.78 -1.69
N ARG A 309 -4.95 23.85 -2.26
CA ARG A 309 -4.34 22.77 -3.03
C ARG A 309 -3.09 22.29 -2.31
N VAL A 310 -2.99 20.98 -2.12
CA VAL A 310 -1.84 20.29 -1.55
C VAL A 310 -1.42 19.09 -2.40
N MET A 311 -0.15 18.74 -2.35
CA MET A 311 0.41 17.66 -3.16
C MET A 311 1.26 16.72 -2.28
N SER A 312 1.13 15.42 -2.49
CA SER A 312 1.92 14.43 -1.76
C SER A 312 2.34 13.28 -2.65
N TRP A 313 3.63 12.93 -2.59
CA TRP A 313 4.25 11.82 -3.32
C TRP A 313 4.12 10.51 -2.54
N TYR A 314 4.17 9.41 -3.24
CA TYR A 314 4.26 8.08 -2.63
C TYR A 314 4.87 7.05 -3.59
N ASP A 315 5.78 6.24 -3.07
CA ASP A 315 6.18 5.03 -3.77
C ASP A 315 5.02 4.02 -3.63
N ASN A 316 4.28 3.83 -4.72
CA ASN A 316 3.06 3.03 -4.73
C ASN A 316 3.32 1.52 -4.53
N GLU A 317 4.56 1.07 -4.63
CA GLU A 317 4.99 -0.29 -4.33
C GLU A 317 5.68 -0.39 -2.98
N TRP A 318 6.74 0.40 -2.74
CA TRP A 318 7.60 0.26 -1.57
C TRP A 318 6.96 0.78 -0.29
N GLY A 319 6.42 2.00 -0.32
CA GLY A 319 5.70 2.57 0.84
C GLY A 319 4.54 1.69 1.27
N PHE A 320 3.76 1.20 0.29
CA PHE A 320 2.64 0.28 0.54
C PHE A 320 3.10 -1.07 1.13
N SER A 321 4.22 -1.64 0.64
CA SER A 321 4.77 -2.91 1.13
C SER A 321 5.25 -2.80 2.57
N ASN A 322 5.84 -1.66 2.96
CA ASN A 322 6.18 -1.39 4.36
C ASN A 322 4.91 -1.34 5.24
N ARG A 323 3.84 -0.72 4.78
CA ARG A 323 2.55 -0.70 5.53
C ARG A 323 1.92 -2.07 5.66
N MET A 324 2.07 -2.96 4.68
CA MET A 324 1.66 -4.36 4.82
C MET A 324 2.34 -5.04 6.02
N ALA A 325 3.65 -4.85 6.16
CA ALA A 325 4.41 -5.41 7.28
C ALA A 325 3.98 -4.79 8.63
N ASP A 326 3.79 -3.47 8.68
CA ASP A 326 3.37 -2.77 9.92
C ASP A 326 1.97 -3.20 10.36
N THR A 327 1.02 -3.27 9.41
CA THR A 327 -0.35 -3.71 9.70
C THR A 327 -0.37 -5.18 10.14
N ALA A 328 0.44 -6.05 9.50
CA ALA A 328 0.56 -7.45 9.91
C ALA A 328 1.05 -7.56 11.36
N VAL A 329 2.07 -6.79 11.74
CA VAL A 329 2.55 -6.78 13.13
C VAL A 329 1.48 -6.25 14.10
N ALA A 330 0.75 -5.20 13.74
CA ALA A 330 -0.35 -4.69 14.57
C ALA A 330 -1.45 -5.74 14.77
N MET A 331 -1.82 -6.47 13.70
CA MET A 331 -2.76 -7.59 13.78
C MET A 331 -2.22 -8.75 14.63
N GLY A 332 -0.93 -9.06 14.50
CA GLY A 332 -0.26 -10.14 15.23
C GLY A 332 -0.24 -9.93 16.75
N LYS A 333 -0.15 -8.67 17.21
CA LYS A 333 -0.21 -8.33 18.63
C LYS A 333 -1.56 -8.61 19.29
N LEU A 334 -2.59 -8.91 18.50
CA LEU A 334 -3.94 -9.17 18.97
C LEU A 334 -4.30 -10.68 18.90
N ILE A 335 -3.36 -11.55 18.55
CA ILE A 335 -3.45 -13.01 18.58
C ILE A 335 -3.00 -13.52 19.97
#